data_f5538aee13d1682a8cbf54a224935472
#
_entry.id   f5538aee13d1682a8cbf54a224935472
#
_cell.length_a   1.000
_cell.length_b   1.000
_cell.length_c   1.000
_cell.angle_alpha   90.00
_cell.angle_beta   90.00
_cell.angle_gamma   90.00
#
_symmetry.space_group_name_H-M   'P 1'
#
loop_
_entity.id
_entity.type
_entity.pdbx_description
1 polymer ?
#
loop_
_entity_poly.entity_id
_entity_poly.type
_entity_poly.pdbx_seq_one_letter_code
_entity_poly.pdbx_strand_id
1 'polypeptide(L)'
;MKIDSPVQALATGAPLDLTLVRSEFPALDSDWAFLDNAGGSLVLRRVADRVRDYLLSRGASPRLDADERVTAARRSVAELVNAAHDDELVLGDSSTALMGQLTDAVRPGIAEGDEIIVTDSDHEAHIASWMALRRAGAVVKVWTLNRDSLALELDDLDALLGPRVRWLAMAHASNVLGTVNPVEAVATRVHAAGARLCVDAAAYAPHRLVDVQASEADAYVFSFHKLFGPRHAVLWSRRGLLPALQGSPCHELAYGCIGISEYLRAIGASLGVEGDARRRMRAAFEAFEQQEDLLAERLLSFLRSKRNVRIIGLPTVRGRRRLPTISFTVSGQLSEDVVRHGDRFGLGIRFGDFDAPRLIQALGLEVQGGVVRVSMAHYNTLDEIDRLVRYLDRIIT
;
A
#
# COMPACT_ATOMS: atom_id res chain seq x y z
N MET A 1 -9.02 -36.49 14.69
CA MET A 1 -9.56 -36.34 13.32
C MET A 1 -8.72 -35.28 12.64
N LYS A 2 -7.77 -35.67 11.77
CA LYS A 2 -6.95 -34.71 11.02
C LYS A 2 -7.88 -34.00 10.04
N ILE A 3 -8.06 -32.70 10.22
CA ILE A 3 -8.75 -31.83 9.27
C ILE A 3 -7.73 -31.60 8.15
N ASP A 4 -7.89 -32.28 7.03
CA ASP A 4 -7.17 -31.97 5.80
C ASP A 4 -7.51 -30.53 5.41
N SER A 5 -6.52 -29.67 5.54
CA SER A 5 -6.68 -28.22 5.37
C SER A 5 -6.75 -27.89 3.86
N PRO A 6 -7.77 -27.16 3.38
CA PRO A 6 -7.83 -26.70 1.99
C PRO A 6 -6.73 -25.69 1.61
N VAL A 7 -5.84 -25.38 2.55
CA VAL A 7 -4.75 -24.39 2.43
C VAL A 7 -3.59 -24.91 1.55
N GLN A 8 -3.41 -26.23 1.39
CA GLN A 8 -2.28 -26.79 0.62
C GLN A 8 -2.41 -26.67 -0.91
N ALA A 9 -3.57 -26.29 -1.45
CA ALA A 9 -3.80 -26.21 -2.90
C ALA A 9 -3.37 -24.87 -3.56
N LEU A 10 -2.87 -23.90 -2.78
CA LEU A 10 -2.54 -22.55 -3.29
C LEU A 10 -1.06 -22.37 -3.69
N ALA A 11 -0.16 -23.29 -3.35
CA ALA A 11 1.27 -23.13 -3.57
C ALA A 11 1.71 -23.76 -4.91
N THR A 12 1.96 -22.93 -5.93
CA THR A 12 2.52 -23.36 -7.24
C THR A 12 4.02 -23.06 -7.41
N GLY A 13 4.69 -22.48 -6.38
CA GLY A 13 6.11 -22.11 -6.40
C GLY A 13 6.92 -22.69 -5.22
N ALA A 14 8.24 -22.51 -5.23
CA ALA A 14 9.06 -22.82 -4.08
C ALA A 14 8.61 -21.99 -2.86
N PRO A 15 8.45 -22.59 -1.66
CA PRO A 15 8.03 -21.87 -0.47
C PRO A 15 9.07 -20.81 -0.10
N LEU A 16 8.58 -19.66 0.40
CA LEU A 16 9.43 -18.58 0.88
C LEU A 16 10.23 -19.04 2.11
N ASP A 17 11.56 -18.87 2.08
CA ASP A 17 12.41 -19.13 3.25
C ASP A 17 12.21 -18.03 4.30
N LEU A 18 11.32 -18.29 5.26
CA LEU A 18 11.01 -17.35 6.34
C LEU A 18 12.20 -17.09 7.26
N THR A 19 13.17 -18.01 7.39
CA THR A 19 14.37 -17.79 8.19
C THR A 19 15.24 -16.72 7.52
N LEU A 20 15.48 -16.85 6.21
CA LEU A 20 16.19 -15.85 5.44
C LEU A 20 15.45 -14.49 5.46
N VAL A 21 14.15 -14.49 5.21
CA VAL A 21 13.32 -13.26 5.21
C VAL A 21 13.42 -12.55 6.55
N ARG A 22 13.14 -13.24 7.65
CA ARG A 22 13.08 -12.64 8.99
C ARG A 22 14.45 -12.14 9.47
N SER A 23 15.55 -12.75 9.04
CA SER A 23 16.91 -12.28 9.36
C SER A 23 17.21 -10.86 8.82
N GLU A 24 16.48 -10.42 7.81
CA GLU A 24 16.59 -9.07 7.25
C GLU A 24 15.83 -8.00 8.06
N PHE A 25 14.98 -8.41 9.02
CA PHE A 25 14.15 -7.54 9.84
C PHE A 25 14.50 -7.66 11.33
N PRO A 26 15.50 -6.94 11.85
CA PRO A 26 15.96 -7.06 13.24
C PRO A 26 14.88 -6.81 14.28
N ALA A 27 13.86 -6.02 13.96
CA ALA A 27 12.76 -5.73 14.88
C ALA A 27 11.82 -6.93 15.11
N LEU A 28 11.94 -8.02 14.32
CA LEU A 28 11.24 -9.29 14.56
C LEU A 28 11.89 -10.16 15.62
N ASP A 29 13.06 -9.78 16.14
CA ASP A 29 13.74 -10.46 17.24
C ASP A 29 13.06 -10.06 18.57
N SER A 30 11.78 -10.39 18.68
CA SER A 30 10.92 -10.10 19.83
C SER A 30 9.76 -11.09 19.89
N ASP A 31 9.12 -11.20 21.06
CA ASP A 31 7.93 -12.05 21.25
C ASP A 31 6.63 -11.46 20.67
N TRP A 32 6.69 -10.28 20.09
CA TRP A 32 5.53 -9.60 19.50
C TRP A 32 5.21 -10.11 18.10
N ALA A 33 3.94 -10.40 17.83
CA ALA A 33 3.44 -10.52 16.48
C ALA A 33 3.10 -9.13 15.95
N PHE A 34 3.92 -8.58 15.06
CA PHE A 34 3.67 -7.30 14.44
C PHE A 34 2.64 -7.45 13.31
N LEU A 35 1.40 -7.01 13.57
CA LEU A 35 0.24 -7.20 12.68
C LEU A 35 -0.42 -5.86 12.30
N ASP A 36 0.36 -4.76 12.30
CA ASP A 36 -0.07 -3.41 11.89
C ASP A 36 0.75 -2.87 10.71
N ASN A 37 1.04 -3.73 9.74
CA ASN A 37 1.88 -3.40 8.58
C ASN A 37 1.26 -2.31 7.67
N ALA A 38 -0.07 -2.19 7.62
CA ALA A 38 -0.75 -1.15 6.85
C ALA A 38 -0.54 0.28 7.42
N GLY A 39 -0.17 0.40 8.70
CA GLY A 39 0.25 1.66 9.33
C GLY A 39 1.69 2.02 9.04
N GLY A 40 2.53 1.02 8.81
CA GLY A 40 3.94 1.10 8.47
C GLY A 40 4.61 -0.25 8.69
N SER A 41 5.44 -0.70 7.77
CA SER A 41 6.16 -1.96 7.87
C SER A 41 7.42 -1.84 8.72
N LEU A 42 8.00 -2.97 9.10
CA LEU A 42 9.33 -3.00 9.69
C LEU A 42 10.40 -2.64 8.66
N VAL A 43 11.49 -2.04 9.14
CA VAL A 43 12.58 -1.56 8.28
C VAL A 43 13.61 -2.68 8.08
N LEU A 44 14.03 -2.86 6.84
CA LEU A 44 15.11 -3.78 6.46
C LEU A 44 16.45 -3.37 7.06
N ARG A 45 17.25 -4.33 7.49
CA ARG A 45 18.66 -4.13 7.90
C ARG A 45 19.45 -3.41 6.81
N ARG A 46 19.32 -3.85 5.56
CA ARG A 46 20.01 -3.25 4.40
C ARG A 46 19.69 -1.78 4.22
N VAL A 47 18.45 -1.37 4.48
CA VAL A 47 18.04 0.04 4.46
C VAL A 47 18.76 0.83 5.54
N ALA A 48 18.74 0.34 6.78
CA ALA A 48 19.41 0.97 7.91
C ALA A 48 20.93 1.07 7.71
N ASP A 49 21.54 0.00 7.19
CA ASP A 49 22.98 -0.04 6.89
C ASP A 49 23.36 1.01 5.82
N ARG A 50 22.57 1.15 4.76
CA ARG A 50 22.81 2.16 3.73
C ARG A 50 22.66 3.59 4.25
N VAL A 51 21.68 3.86 5.12
CA VAL A 51 21.55 5.17 5.78
C VAL A 51 22.79 5.44 6.65
N ARG A 52 23.19 4.47 7.46
CA ARG A 52 24.41 4.58 8.29
C ARG A 52 25.65 4.83 7.42
N ASP A 53 25.83 4.07 6.36
CA ASP A 53 27.01 4.17 5.48
C ASP A 53 27.02 5.52 4.75
N TYR A 54 25.86 6.06 4.38
CA TYR A 54 25.76 7.42 3.85
C TYR A 54 26.28 8.46 4.85
N LEU A 55 25.82 8.38 6.11
CA LEU A 55 26.20 9.35 7.16
C LEU A 55 27.69 9.26 7.51
N LEU A 56 28.28 8.06 7.50
CA LEU A 56 29.68 7.83 7.89
C LEU A 56 30.69 8.08 6.76
N SER A 57 30.28 8.02 5.51
CA SER A 57 31.17 8.09 4.34
C SER A 57 31.06 9.39 3.55
N ARG A 58 30.84 10.52 4.23
CA ARG A 58 30.88 11.85 3.60
C ARG A 58 32.28 12.11 3.03
N GLY A 59 32.39 12.15 1.69
CA GLY A 59 33.63 12.38 0.99
C GLY A 59 34.14 13.83 1.02
N ALA A 60 35.28 14.06 0.39
CA ALA A 60 35.91 15.36 0.28
C ALA A 60 35.10 16.40 -0.54
N SER A 61 34.15 15.93 -1.37
CA SER A 61 33.22 16.75 -2.16
C SER A 61 31.76 16.39 -1.82
N PRO A 62 31.24 16.86 -0.67
CA PRO A 62 29.94 16.43 -0.16
C PRO A 62 28.78 16.66 -1.13
N ARG A 63 28.85 17.67 -1.98
CA ARG A 63 27.80 17.98 -2.95
C ARG A 63 27.77 16.98 -4.11
N LEU A 64 28.91 16.66 -4.71
CA LEU A 64 29.00 15.71 -5.83
C LEU A 64 28.63 14.30 -5.38
N ASP A 65 29.13 13.87 -4.21
CA ASP A 65 28.80 12.58 -3.62
C ASP A 65 27.29 12.46 -3.32
N ALA A 66 26.66 13.53 -2.85
CA ALA A 66 25.23 13.55 -2.58
C ALA A 66 24.41 13.42 -3.87
N ASP A 67 24.76 14.15 -4.92
CA ASP A 67 24.08 14.13 -6.20
C ASP A 67 24.18 12.74 -6.87
N GLU A 68 25.35 12.10 -6.82
CA GLU A 68 25.55 10.75 -7.35
C GLU A 68 24.74 9.68 -6.61
N ARG A 69 24.70 9.76 -5.27
CA ARG A 69 23.97 8.81 -4.43
C ARG A 69 22.45 8.95 -4.56
N VAL A 70 21.95 10.18 -4.65
CA VAL A 70 20.52 10.43 -4.94
C VAL A 70 20.15 9.95 -6.33
N THR A 71 21.03 10.15 -7.32
CA THR A 71 20.84 9.63 -8.68
C THR A 71 20.82 8.09 -8.68
N ALA A 72 21.72 7.44 -7.94
CA ALA A 72 21.71 5.98 -7.80
C ALA A 72 20.41 5.48 -7.14
N ALA A 73 19.92 6.18 -6.09
CA ALA A 73 18.65 5.86 -5.45
C ALA A 73 17.48 5.99 -6.42
N ARG A 74 17.43 7.09 -7.19
CA ARG A 74 16.39 7.34 -8.20
C ARG A 74 16.36 6.24 -9.27
N ARG A 75 17.53 5.82 -9.78
CA ARG A 75 17.64 4.70 -10.74
C ARG A 75 17.16 3.38 -10.13
N SER A 76 17.53 3.09 -8.89
CA SER A 76 17.07 1.89 -8.18
C SER A 76 15.53 1.88 -8.01
N VAL A 77 14.95 3.04 -7.70
CA VAL A 77 13.50 3.18 -7.59
C VAL A 77 12.83 3.09 -8.96
N ALA A 78 13.42 3.66 -10.03
CA ALA A 78 12.91 3.54 -11.41
C ALA A 78 12.82 2.06 -11.82
N GLU A 79 13.84 1.26 -11.53
CA GLU A 79 13.83 -0.17 -11.77
C GLU A 79 12.74 -0.88 -10.94
N LEU A 80 12.57 -0.50 -9.66
CA LEU A 80 11.57 -1.06 -8.75
C LEU A 80 10.14 -0.85 -9.27
N VAL A 81 9.83 0.32 -9.81
CA VAL A 81 8.47 0.67 -10.27
C VAL A 81 8.26 0.48 -11.78
N ASN A 82 9.28 0.02 -12.51
CA ASN A 82 9.27 -0.08 -13.98
C ASN A 82 9.05 1.27 -14.68
N ALA A 83 9.66 2.34 -14.17
CA ALA A 83 9.67 3.63 -14.86
C ALA A 83 10.59 3.58 -16.09
N ALA A 84 10.21 4.26 -17.17
CA ALA A 84 11.01 4.30 -18.40
C ALA A 84 12.28 5.14 -18.21
N HIS A 85 12.21 6.17 -17.39
CA HIS A 85 13.31 7.08 -17.09
C HIS A 85 13.36 7.43 -15.61
N ASP A 86 14.55 7.67 -15.07
CA ASP A 86 14.72 8.06 -13.67
C ASP A 86 14.33 9.51 -13.38
N ASP A 87 14.23 10.36 -14.42
CA ASP A 87 13.72 11.74 -14.35
C ASP A 87 12.18 11.84 -14.26
N GLU A 88 11.46 10.73 -14.42
CA GLU A 88 10.02 10.63 -14.15
C GLU A 88 9.70 10.55 -12.65
N LEU A 89 10.72 10.42 -11.80
CA LEU A 89 10.58 10.20 -10.37
C LEU A 89 10.95 11.43 -9.55
N VAL A 90 10.10 11.75 -8.60
CA VAL A 90 10.36 12.74 -7.54
C VAL A 90 10.41 12.00 -6.20
N LEU A 91 11.54 12.13 -5.51
CA LEU A 91 11.70 11.62 -4.15
C LEU A 91 11.41 12.74 -3.15
N GLY A 92 10.72 12.44 -2.05
CA GLY A 92 10.34 13.43 -1.03
C GLY A 92 9.98 12.80 0.31
N ASP A 93 9.62 13.64 1.28
CA ASP A 93 9.49 13.26 2.69
C ASP A 93 8.29 12.34 2.97
N SER A 94 7.19 12.50 2.23
CA SER A 94 5.99 11.69 2.40
C SER A 94 5.11 11.67 1.14
N SER A 95 4.30 10.64 0.98
CA SER A 95 3.29 10.57 -0.09
C SER A 95 2.30 11.75 0.00
N THR A 96 1.92 12.16 1.20
CA THR A 96 1.05 13.33 1.43
C THR A 96 1.68 14.62 0.92
N ALA A 97 2.95 14.87 1.21
CA ALA A 97 3.67 16.05 0.72
C ALA A 97 3.82 16.04 -0.80
N LEU A 98 4.16 14.88 -1.38
CA LEU A 98 4.28 14.74 -2.83
C LEU A 98 2.93 14.88 -3.54
N MET A 99 1.84 14.38 -2.94
CA MET A 99 0.49 14.58 -3.45
C MET A 99 0.09 16.07 -3.44
N GLY A 100 0.44 16.79 -2.37
CA GLY A 100 0.26 18.25 -2.31
C GLY A 100 1.02 18.97 -3.43
N GLN A 101 2.29 18.62 -3.65
CA GLN A 101 3.08 19.19 -4.76
C GLN A 101 2.48 18.86 -6.12
N LEU A 102 1.97 17.64 -6.32
CA LEU A 102 1.28 17.24 -7.54
C LEU A 102 0.04 18.12 -7.79
N THR A 103 -0.82 18.25 -6.77
CA THR A 103 -2.05 19.06 -6.91
C THR A 103 -1.75 20.56 -7.11
N ASP A 104 -0.68 21.07 -6.49
CA ASP A 104 -0.20 22.44 -6.73
C ASP A 104 0.32 22.62 -8.16
N ALA A 105 1.00 21.62 -8.71
CA ALA A 105 1.52 21.66 -10.09
C ALA A 105 0.41 21.57 -11.14
N VAL A 106 -0.68 20.83 -10.87
CA VAL A 106 -1.80 20.75 -11.82
C VAL A 106 -2.77 21.93 -11.71
N ARG A 107 -2.79 22.65 -10.59
CA ARG A 107 -3.70 23.76 -10.29
C ARG A 107 -3.77 24.82 -11.39
N PRO A 108 -2.65 25.30 -11.99
CA PRO A 108 -2.71 26.31 -13.05
C PRO A 108 -3.45 25.87 -14.31
N GLY A 109 -3.59 24.56 -14.54
CA GLY A 109 -4.32 23.99 -15.67
C GLY A 109 -5.80 23.72 -15.39
N ILE A 110 -6.29 24.04 -14.19
CA ILE A 110 -7.70 23.85 -13.80
C ILE A 110 -8.48 25.15 -14.03
N ALA A 111 -9.49 25.08 -14.88
CA ALA A 111 -10.43 26.18 -15.12
C ALA A 111 -11.66 26.05 -14.22
N GLU A 112 -12.39 27.18 -14.09
CA GLU A 112 -13.67 27.17 -13.37
C GLU A 112 -14.67 26.21 -14.05
N GLY A 113 -15.27 25.33 -13.25
CA GLY A 113 -16.20 24.32 -13.70
C GLY A 113 -15.55 23.04 -14.27
N ASP A 114 -14.21 22.95 -14.32
CA ASP A 114 -13.52 21.68 -14.55
C ASP A 114 -13.83 20.70 -13.40
N GLU A 115 -13.88 19.42 -13.71
CA GLU A 115 -14.33 18.39 -12.78
C GLU A 115 -13.16 17.50 -12.35
N ILE A 116 -13.10 17.21 -11.05
CA ILE A 116 -12.18 16.27 -10.42
C ILE A 116 -12.98 15.16 -9.78
N ILE A 117 -12.63 13.90 -10.03
CA ILE A 117 -13.26 12.75 -9.37
C ILE A 117 -12.33 12.25 -8.28
N VAL A 118 -12.84 12.07 -7.06
CA VAL A 118 -12.20 11.39 -5.93
C VAL A 118 -13.10 10.25 -5.46
N THR A 119 -12.61 9.36 -4.59
CA THR A 119 -13.45 8.32 -3.97
C THR A 119 -13.83 8.71 -2.54
N ASP A 120 -14.79 8.01 -1.94
CA ASP A 120 -15.12 8.11 -0.50
C ASP A 120 -14.46 6.99 0.33
N SER A 121 -13.70 6.10 -0.30
CA SER A 121 -13.08 4.94 0.33
C SER A 121 -11.57 5.08 0.58
N ASP A 122 -10.95 6.14 0.07
CA ASP A 122 -9.52 6.35 0.12
C ASP A 122 -9.07 7.04 1.43
N HIS A 123 -7.77 7.04 1.64
CA HIS A 123 -7.12 7.77 2.74
C HIS A 123 -7.37 9.28 2.60
N GLU A 124 -7.77 9.94 3.70
CA GLU A 124 -8.17 11.36 3.69
C GLU A 124 -7.07 12.29 3.15
N ALA A 125 -5.80 12.01 3.42
CA ALA A 125 -4.69 12.82 2.90
C ALA A 125 -4.65 12.84 1.37
N HIS A 126 -5.04 11.73 0.70
CA HIS A 126 -5.18 11.67 -0.75
C HIS A 126 -6.37 12.50 -1.21
N ILE A 127 -7.55 12.25 -0.65
CA ILE A 127 -8.80 12.95 -1.01
C ILE A 127 -8.67 14.46 -0.79
N ALA A 128 -8.17 14.89 0.38
CA ALA A 128 -8.08 16.29 0.75
C ALA A 128 -7.18 17.10 -0.19
N SER A 129 -6.08 16.52 -0.67
CA SER A 129 -5.18 17.17 -1.63
C SER A 129 -5.90 17.55 -2.93
N TRP A 130 -6.72 16.64 -3.47
CA TRP A 130 -7.50 16.87 -4.69
C TRP A 130 -8.70 17.77 -4.43
N MET A 131 -9.37 17.65 -3.27
CA MET A 131 -10.47 18.53 -2.88
C MET A 131 -10.03 20.00 -2.74
N ALA A 132 -8.77 20.26 -2.44
CA ALA A 132 -8.22 21.62 -2.36
C ALA A 132 -8.33 22.39 -3.69
N LEU A 133 -8.43 21.68 -4.84
CA LEU A 133 -8.61 22.29 -6.15
C LEU A 133 -9.98 23.00 -6.32
N ARG A 134 -10.93 22.77 -5.42
CA ARG A 134 -12.16 23.61 -5.34
C ARG A 134 -11.86 25.09 -5.21
N ARG A 135 -10.74 25.45 -4.57
CA ARG A 135 -10.30 26.84 -4.42
C ARG A 135 -9.86 27.46 -5.75
N ALA A 136 -9.57 26.63 -6.76
CA ALA A 136 -9.27 27.05 -8.14
C ALA A 136 -10.51 27.00 -9.05
N GLY A 137 -11.70 26.78 -8.52
CA GLY A 137 -12.95 26.70 -9.26
C GLY A 137 -13.34 25.29 -9.72
N ALA A 138 -12.59 24.25 -9.34
CA ALA A 138 -12.93 22.88 -9.70
C ALA A 138 -14.21 22.40 -9.00
N VAL A 139 -15.03 21.62 -9.72
CA VAL A 139 -16.15 20.85 -9.18
C VAL A 139 -15.65 19.46 -8.80
N VAL A 140 -15.72 19.10 -7.51
CA VAL A 140 -15.28 17.77 -7.08
C VAL A 140 -16.49 16.84 -6.98
N LYS A 141 -16.46 15.79 -7.78
CA LYS A 141 -17.39 14.66 -7.78
C LYS A 141 -16.81 13.53 -6.92
N VAL A 142 -17.68 12.71 -6.34
CA VAL A 142 -17.28 11.56 -5.52
C VAL A 142 -17.73 10.28 -6.20
N TRP A 143 -16.80 9.40 -6.50
CA TRP A 143 -17.09 8.02 -6.88
C TRP A 143 -17.29 7.20 -5.62
N THR A 144 -18.56 6.92 -5.33
CA THR A 144 -18.97 6.31 -4.07
C THR A 144 -18.80 4.80 -4.09
N LEU A 145 -18.27 4.26 -3.00
CA LEU A 145 -18.18 2.83 -2.77
C LEU A 145 -19.57 2.19 -2.71
N ASN A 146 -19.79 1.11 -3.44
CA ASN A 146 -20.98 0.30 -3.29
C ASN A 146 -20.95 -0.43 -1.92
N ARG A 147 -21.97 -0.20 -1.10
CA ARG A 147 -22.01 -0.68 0.30
C ARG A 147 -22.27 -2.17 0.43
N ASP A 148 -22.81 -2.80 -0.59
CA ASP A 148 -23.12 -4.24 -0.60
C ASP A 148 -21.93 -5.05 -1.07
N SER A 149 -21.31 -4.64 -2.19
CA SER A 149 -20.12 -5.30 -2.75
C SER A 149 -18.81 -4.88 -2.06
N LEU A 150 -18.80 -3.75 -1.35
CA LEU A 150 -17.61 -3.10 -0.79
C LEU A 150 -16.52 -2.86 -1.86
N ALA A 151 -16.94 -2.48 -3.06
CA ALA A 151 -16.10 -2.19 -4.20
C ALA A 151 -16.49 -0.87 -4.88
N LEU A 152 -15.56 -0.28 -5.61
CA LEU A 152 -15.81 0.80 -6.56
C LEU A 152 -16.27 0.18 -7.88
N GLU A 153 -17.55 0.35 -8.21
CA GLU A 153 -18.13 -0.26 -9.41
C GLU A 153 -17.84 0.62 -10.65
N LEU A 154 -17.38 -0.02 -11.74
CA LEU A 154 -16.98 0.70 -12.94
C LEU A 154 -18.15 1.39 -13.66
N ASP A 155 -19.35 0.82 -13.57
CA ASP A 155 -20.56 1.42 -14.18
C ASP A 155 -20.92 2.75 -13.48
N ASP A 156 -20.68 2.86 -12.17
CA ASP A 156 -20.88 4.10 -11.42
C ASP A 156 -19.83 5.17 -11.84
N LEU A 157 -18.60 4.74 -12.17
CA LEU A 157 -17.58 5.63 -12.71
C LEU A 157 -17.99 6.17 -14.08
N ASP A 158 -18.51 5.32 -14.97
CA ASP A 158 -18.93 5.73 -16.32
C ASP A 158 -20.00 6.85 -16.27
N ALA A 159 -20.88 6.83 -15.26
CA ALA A 159 -21.88 7.88 -15.03
C ALA A 159 -21.27 9.23 -14.56
N LEU A 160 -20.07 9.22 -13.98
CA LEU A 160 -19.37 10.42 -13.49
C LEU A 160 -18.48 11.05 -14.56
N LEU A 161 -18.00 10.24 -15.52
CA LEU A 161 -17.11 10.68 -16.58
C LEU A 161 -17.84 11.58 -17.58
N GLY A 162 -17.15 12.65 -18.00
CA GLY A 162 -17.67 13.60 -18.96
C GLY A 162 -16.59 14.57 -19.47
N PRO A 163 -16.88 15.43 -20.45
CA PRO A 163 -15.88 16.24 -21.14
C PRO A 163 -15.20 17.31 -20.28
N ARG A 164 -15.75 17.57 -19.09
CA ARG A 164 -15.14 18.52 -18.12
C ARG A 164 -14.27 17.83 -17.09
N VAL A 165 -14.27 16.50 -17.02
CA VAL A 165 -13.40 15.76 -16.08
C VAL A 165 -11.95 15.92 -16.52
N ARG A 166 -11.09 16.40 -15.61
CA ARG A 166 -9.66 16.58 -15.85
C ARG A 166 -8.83 15.52 -15.16
N TRP A 167 -9.22 15.14 -13.95
CA TRP A 167 -8.51 14.15 -13.16
C TRP A 167 -9.47 13.24 -12.42
N LEU A 168 -9.08 11.98 -12.33
CA LEU A 168 -9.56 11.05 -11.34
C LEU A 168 -8.41 10.69 -10.41
N ALA A 169 -8.66 10.70 -9.10
CA ALA A 169 -7.70 10.31 -8.08
C ALA A 169 -8.28 9.17 -7.25
N MET A 170 -7.53 8.06 -7.14
CA MET A 170 -7.97 6.85 -6.43
C MET A 170 -6.81 6.09 -5.80
N ALA A 171 -7.07 5.31 -4.76
CA ALA A 171 -6.11 4.33 -4.24
C ALA A 171 -6.05 3.08 -5.12
N HIS A 172 -4.84 2.51 -5.31
CA HIS A 172 -4.68 1.19 -5.94
C HIS A 172 -5.26 0.07 -5.08
N ALA A 173 -5.15 0.23 -3.74
CA ALA A 173 -5.78 -0.67 -2.80
C ALA A 173 -6.20 0.08 -1.54
N SER A 174 -7.32 -0.34 -0.95
CA SER A 174 -7.82 0.26 0.28
C SER A 174 -7.00 -0.18 1.50
N ASN A 175 -6.57 0.78 2.31
CA ASN A 175 -5.86 0.55 3.56
C ASN A 175 -6.77 0.04 4.70
N VAL A 176 -8.08 0.01 4.48
CA VAL A 176 -9.10 -0.53 5.41
C VAL A 176 -9.68 -1.83 4.88
N LEU A 177 -10.21 -1.83 3.65
CA LEU A 177 -10.89 -3.00 3.07
C LEU A 177 -9.91 -4.10 2.63
N GLY A 178 -8.66 -3.72 2.32
CA GLY A 178 -7.69 -4.59 1.67
C GLY A 178 -8.02 -4.88 0.19
N THR A 179 -9.11 -4.36 -0.35
CA THR A 179 -9.52 -4.56 -1.74
C THR A 179 -8.54 -3.89 -2.69
N VAL A 180 -8.14 -4.61 -3.75
CA VAL A 180 -7.33 -4.10 -4.86
C VAL A 180 -8.27 -3.59 -5.96
N ASN A 181 -8.11 -2.34 -6.35
CA ASN A 181 -8.90 -1.69 -7.39
C ASN A 181 -8.32 -1.96 -8.78
N PRO A 182 -9.16 -2.07 -9.83
CA PRO A 182 -8.75 -2.42 -11.19
C PRO A 182 -8.21 -1.20 -11.95
N VAL A 183 -7.00 -0.72 -11.59
CA VAL A 183 -6.41 0.53 -12.08
C VAL A 183 -6.35 0.61 -13.60
N GLU A 184 -5.94 -0.47 -14.30
CA GLU A 184 -5.85 -0.51 -15.76
C GLU A 184 -7.23 -0.29 -16.43
N ALA A 185 -8.27 -0.93 -15.88
CA ALA A 185 -9.64 -0.77 -16.40
C ALA A 185 -10.18 0.65 -16.14
N VAL A 186 -9.79 1.27 -15.03
CA VAL A 186 -10.12 2.66 -14.71
C VAL A 186 -9.37 3.62 -15.64
N ALA A 187 -8.05 3.39 -15.84
CA ALA A 187 -7.24 4.22 -16.75
C ALA A 187 -7.83 4.26 -18.16
N THR A 188 -8.24 3.10 -18.70
CA THR A 188 -8.89 3.01 -20.02
C THR A 188 -10.12 3.91 -20.12
N ARG A 189 -11.00 3.92 -19.10
CA ARG A 189 -12.22 4.76 -19.09
C ARG A 189 -11.91 6.23 -18.94
N VAL A 190 -11.01 6.55 -18.02
CA VAL A 190 -10.58 7.93 -17.73
C VAL A 190 -9.94 8.56 -18.97
N HIS A 191 -9.06 7.83 -19.65
CA HIS A 191 -8.41 8.30 -20.88
C HIS A 191 -9.40 8.44 -22.05
N ALA A 192 -10.39 7.53 -22.16
CA ALA A 192 -11.44 7.65 -23.17
C ALA A 192 -12.28 8.92 -22.99
N ALA A 193 -12.42 9.42 -21.76
CA ALA A 193 -13.07 10.70 -21.45
C ALA A 193 -12.15 11.93 -21.62
N GLY A 194 -10.87 11.73 -21.99
CA GLY A 194 -9.86 12.80 -22.11
C GLY A 194 -9.30 13.29 -20.77
N ALA A 195 -9.56 12.57 -19.69
CA ALA A 195 -9.09 12.88 -18.35
C ALA A 195 -7.78 12.12 -18.01
N ARG A 196 -7.22 12.38 -16.84
CA ARG A 196 -5.98 11.78 -16.32
C ARG A 196 -6.24 11.04 -15.01
N LEU A 197 -5.40 10.04 -14.73
CA LEU A 197 -5.51 9.19 -13.56
C LEU A 197 -4.31 9.36 -12.61
N CYS A 198 -4.59 9.71 -11.37
CA CYS A 198 -3.62 9.66 -10.26
C CYS A 198 -3.92 8.49 -9.33
N VAL A 199 -2.90 7.71 -8.99
CA VAL A 199 -3.03 6.51 -8.16
C VAL A 199 -2.19 6.63 -6.90
N ASP A 200 -2.82 6.46 -5.74
CA ASP A 200 -2.14 6.24 -4.46
C ASP A 200 -1.93 4.73 -4.23
N ALA A 201 -0.69 4.31 -4.27
CA ALA A 201 -0.33 2.91 -4.07
C ALA A 201 0.30 2.62 -2.70
N ALA A 202 0.16 3.52 -1.74
CA ALA A 202 0.78 3.35 -0.42
C ALA A 202 0.37 2.03 0.28
N ALA A 203 -0.86 1.56 0.09
CA ALA A 203 -1.30 0.27 0.59
C ALA A 203 -0.95 -0.91 -0.33
N TYR A 204 -0.75 -0.67 -1.62
CA TYR A 204 -0.50 -1.71 -2.63
C TYR A 204 0.98 -2.11 -2.73
N ALA A 205 1.89 -1.13 -2.76
CA ALA A 205 3.31 -1.32 -3.03
C ALA A 205 4.03 -2.32 -2.09
N PRO A 206 3.66 -2.47 -0.80
CA PRO A 206 4.28 -3.47 0.08
C PRO A 206 4.00 -4.92 -0.30
N HIS A 207 2.92 -5.18 -1.05
CA HIS A 207 2.36 -6.50 -1.27
C HIS A 207 2.42 -6.97 -2.71
N ARG A 208 2.56 -6.06 -3.65
CA ARG A 208 2.56 -6.34 -5.11
C ARG A 208 3.59 -5.48 -5.81
N LEU A 209 4.28 -6.05 -6.77
CA LEU A 209 5.26 -5.31 -7.56
C LEU A 209 4.57 -4.22 -8.39
N VAL A 210 4.92 -2.97 -8.09
CA VAL A 210 4.43 -1.82 -8.83
C VAL A 210 4.96 -1.86 -10.28
N ASP A 211 4.06 -1.61 -11.22
CA ASP A 211 4.40 -1.44 -12.64
C ASP A 211 3.67 -0.22 -13.19
N VAL A 212 4.36 0.92 -13.20
CA VAL A 212 3.74 2.19 -13.60
C VAL A 212 3.43 2.25 -15.10
N GLN A 213 4.15 1.46 -15.92
CA GLN A 213 3.87 1.38 -17.34
C GLN A 213 2.61 0.55 -17.61
N ALA A 214 2.50 -0.62 -16.96
CA ALA A 214 1.33 -1.50 -17.11
C ALA A 214 0.06 -0.92 -16.49
N SER A 215 0.19 -0.11 -15.42
CA SER A 215 -0.96 0.52 -14.75
C SER A 215 -1.70 1.54 -15.61
N GLU A 216 -1.02 2.06 -16.63
CA GLU A 216 -1.48 3.16 -17.48
C GLU A 216 -1.89 4.45 -16.72
N ALA A 217 -1.53 4.56 -15.44
CA ALA A 217 -1.73 5.79 -14.69
C ALA A 217 -0.90 6.96 -15.27
N ASP A 218 -1.31 8.18 -14.99
CA ASP A 218 -0.58 9.39 -15.37
C ASP A 218 0.34 9.87 -14.24
N ALA A 219 -0.06 9.63 -12.98
CA ALA A 219 0.74 9.85 -11.80
C ALA A 219 0.52 8.70 -10.80
N TYR A 220 1.59 8.34 -10.07
CA TYR A 220 1.58 7.21 -9.16
C TYR A 220 2.44 7.52 -7.93
N VAL A 221 1.87 7.41 -6.72
CA VAL A 221 2.55 7.81 -5.49
C VAL A 221 2.50 6.70 -4.45
N PHE A 222 3.59 6.52 -3.69
CA PHE A 222 3.59 5.70 -2.49
C PHE A 222 4.74 6.06 -1.53
N SER A 223 4.68 5.54 -0.33
CA SER A 223 5.66 5.76 0.73
C SER A 223 6.46 4.50 1.04
N PHE A 224 7.78 4.65 1.17
CA PHE A 224 8.69 3.53 1.45
C PHE A 224 8.56 2.98 2.86
N HIS A 225 8.06 3.77 3.84
CA HIS A 225 7.89 3.27 5.21
C HIS A 225 6.82 2.16 5.32
N LYS A 226 6.00 1.97 4.28
CA LYS A 226 5.13 0.79 4.16
C LYS A 226 5.78 -0.34 3.37
N LEU A 227 6.76 -0.02 2.52
CA LEU A 227 7.53 -0.96 1.69
C LEU A 227 8.91 -1.22 2.32
N PHE A 228 8.94 -1.58 3.60
CA PHE A 228 10.13 -2.02 4.34
C PHE A 228 11.28 -1.00 4.41
N GLY A 229 11.01 0.25 4.06
CA GLY A 229 11.97 1.34 3.94
C GLY A 229 11.82 2.44 4.99
N PRO A 230 12.53 3.56 4.78
CA PRO A 230 12.48 4.71 5.69
C PRO A 230 11.22 5.56 5.47
N ARG A 231 11.00 6.55 6.35
CA ARG A 231 9.98 7.59 6.14
C ARG A 231 10.39 8.52 4.99
N HIS A 232 10.15 8.04 3.80
CA HIS A 232 10.43 8.67 2.52
C HIS A 232 9.38 8.21 1.51
N ALA A 233 9.23 8.92 0.40
CA ALA A 233 8.20 8.63 -0.59
C ALA A 233 8.70 8.87 -2.02
N VAL A 234 7.95 8.34 -2.98
CA VAL A 234 8.16 8.59 -4.40
C VAL A 234 6.85 8.97 -5.07
N LEU A 235 6.92 9.93 -5.97
CA LEU A 235 5.93 10.24 -6.98
C LEU A 235 6.54 9.97 -8.35
N TRP A 236 5.90 9.10 -9.10
CA TRP A 236 6.14 8.93 -10.52
C TRP A 236 5.08 9.69 -11.31
N SER A 237 5.47 10.31 -12.42
CA SER A 237 4.53 10.87 -13.39
C SER A 237 5.02 10.67 -14.81
N ARG A 238 4.09 10.51 -15.75
CA ARG A 238 4.43 10.46 -17.18
C ARG A 238 5.26 11.66 -17.57
N ARG A 239 6.30 11.42 -18.36
CA ARG A 239 7.22 12.47 -18.81
C ARG A 239 6.49 13.60 -19.54
N GLY A 240 6.79 14.84 -19.17
CA GLY A 240 6.16 16.02 -19.76
C GLY A 240 4.75 16.32 -19.28
N LEU A 241 4.19 15.52 -18.39
CA LEU A 241 2.85 15.76 -17.84
C LEU A 241 2.83 16.91 -16.83
N LEU A 242 3.86 17.00 -16.03
CA LEU A 242 4.02 17.99 -14.97
C LEU A 242 5.21 18.89 -15.26
N PRO A 243 5.17 20.17 -14.85
CA PRO A 243 6.38 20.95 -14.76
C PRO A 243 7.37 20.19 -13.86
N ALA A 244 8.67 20.36 -14.09
CA ALA A 244 9.69 19.68 -13.32
C ALA A 244 9.46 19.90 -11.81
N LEU A 245 8.86 18.90 -11.15
CA LEU A 245 8.71 18.90 -9.71
C LEU A 245 10.10 18.70 -9.11
N GLN A 246 10.52 19.66 -8.32
CA GLN A 246 11.78 19.53 -7.61
C GLN A 246 11.54 18.86 -6.28
N GLY A 247 11.96 17.58 -6.17
CA GLY A 247 12.09 16.95 -4.87
C GLY A 247 13.23 17.59 -4.08
N SER A 248 13.03 17.78 -2.79
CA SER A 248 14.11 18.01 -1.86
C SER A 248 14.24 16.77 -0.97
N PRO A 249 14.82 15.67 -1.50
CA PRO A 249 14.91 14.44 -0.76
C PRO A 249 15.89 14.59 0.42
N CYS A 250 15.53 13.98 1.55
CA CYS A 250 16.53 13.65 2.56
C CYS A 250 17.48 12.61 1.94
N HIS A 251 18.70 13.01 1.63
CA HIS A 251 19.63 12.26 0.78
C HIS A 251 19.97 10.89 1.36
N GLU A 252 20.20 10.81 2.68
CA GLU A 252 20.49 9.56 3.37
C GLU A 252 19.30 8.59 3.33
N LEU A 253 18.06 9.09 3.46
CA LEU A 253 16.86 8.27 3.37
C LEU A 253 16.60 7.80 1.93
N ALA A 254 16.82 8.68 0.96
CA ALA A 254 16.75 8.32 -0.46
C ALA A 254 17.76 7.21 -0.78
N TYR A 255 19.01 7.34 -0.33
CA TYR A 255 20.05 6.33 -0.52
C TYR A 255 19.69 5.01 0.19
N GLY A 256 19.07 5.07 1.35
CA GLY A 256 18.55 3.91 2.07
C GLY A 256 17.56 3.08 1.26
N CYS A 257 16.74 3.70 0.40
CA CYS A 257 15.74 3.01 -0.41
C CYS A 257 16.35 1.98 -1.39
N ILE A 258 17.63 2.12 -1.76
CA ILE A 258 18.34 1.11 -2.58
C ILE A 258 18.31 -0.27 -1.89
N GLY A 259 18.37 -0.31 -0.56
CA GLY A 259 18.31 -1.54 0.21
C GLY A 259 17.05 -2.38 -0.02
N ILE A 260 15.94 -1.74 -0.41
CA ILE A 260 14.68 -2.42 -0.75
C ILE A 260 14.87 -3.26 -2.03
N SER A 261 15.37 -2.63 -3.10
CA SER A 261 15.62 -3.32 -4.37
C SER A 261 16.65 -4.46 -4.21
N GLU A 262 17.67 -4.25 -3.38
CA GLU A 262 18.67 -5.28 -3.07
C GLU A 262 18.05 -6.47 -2.35
N TYR A 263 17.20 -6.22 -1.35
CA TYR A 263 16.46 -7.26 -0.65
C TYR A 263 15.60 -8.08 -1.61
N LEU A 264 14.77 -7.42 -2.41
CA LEU A 264 13.87 -8.08 -3.36
C LEU A 264 14.63 -8.94 -4.37
N ARG A 265 15.76 -8.43 -4.89
CA ARG A 265 16.63 -9.20 -5.79
C ARG A 265 17.27 -10.40 -5.11
N ALA A 266 17.68 -10.25 -3.85
CA ALA A 266 18.26 -11.34 -3.07
C ALA A 266 17.24 -12.46 -2.80
N ILE A 267 15.99 -12.09 -2.45
CA ILE A 267 14.91 -13.08 -2.29
C ILE A 267 14.61 -13.77 -3.61
N GLY A 268 14.48 -13.05 -4.74
CA GLY A 268 14.26 -13.68 -6.04
C GLY A 268 15.39 -14.63 -6.45
N ALA A 269 16.65 -14.29 -6.12
CA ALA A 269 17.79 -15.16 -6.34
C ALA A 269 17.75 -16.42 -5.46
N SER A 270 17.33 -16.32 -4.19
CA SER A 270 17.19 -17.47 -3.29
C SER A 270 16.10 -18.45 -3.73
N LEU A 271 15.13 -17.98 -4.51
CA LEU A 271 14.11 -18.82 -5.16
C LEU A 271 14.62 -19.50 -6.46
N GLY A 272 15.90 -19.35 -6.79
CA GLY A 272 16.51 -19.95 -7.98
C GLY A 272 16.20 -19.19 -9.28
N VAL A 273 15.68 -17.95 -9.20
CA VAL A 273 15.35 -17.17 -10.38
C VAL A 273 16.59 -16.48 -10.95
N GLU A 274 16.95 -16.86 -12.18
CA GLU A 274 18.00 -16.21 -12.96
C GLU A 274 17.42 -15.09 -13.83
N GLY A 275 18.28 -14.18 -14.30
CA GLY A 275 17.92 -13.08 -15.20
C GLY A 275 18.11 -11.71 -14.58
N ASP A 276 17.40 -10.70 -15.13
CA ASP A 276 17.52 -9.32 -14.72
C ASP A 276 16.90 -9.05 -13.32
N ALA A 277 17.17 -7.88 -12.83
CA ALA A 277 16.70 -7.47 -11.50
C ALA A 277 15.16 -7.46 -11.39
N ARG A 278 14.48 -6.98 -12.42
CA ARG A 278 13.01 -6.89 -12.44
C ARG A 278 12.37 -8.28 -12.35
N ARG A 279 12.92 -9.27 -13.06
CA ARG A 279 12.45 -10.66 -13.00
C ARG A 279 12.61 -11.24 -11.59
N ARG A 280 13.75 -10.99 -10.93
CA ARG A 280 13.98 -11.43 -9.54
C ARG A 280 13.03 -10.75 -8.56
N MET A 281 12.80 -9.45 -8.69
CA MET A 281 11.84 -8.72 -7.86
C MET A 281 10.41 -9.25 -8.04
N ARG A 282 10.01 -9.58 -9.26
CA ARG A 282 8.70 -10.18 -9.56
C ARG A 282 8.53 -11.52 -8.84
N ALA A 283 9.52 -12.39 -8.91
CA ALA A 283 9.48 -13.68 -8.22
C ALA A 283 9.40 -13.52 -6.69
N ALA A 284 10.10 -12.52 -6.13
CA ALA A 284 10.01 -12.21 -4.71
C ALA A 284 8.57 -11.81 -4.32
N PHE A 285 7.94 -10.90 -5.07
CA PHE A 285 6.56 -10.49 -4.80
C PHE A 285 5.54 -11.61 -5.02
N GLU A 286 5.75 -12.49 -6.00
CA GLU A 286 4.90 -13.67 -6.20
C GLU A 286 4.98 -14.63 -5.00
N ALA A 287 6.17 -14.82 -4.43
CA ALA A 287 6.35 -15.62 -3.22
C ALA A 287 5.76 -14.92 -1.98
N PHE A 288 5.87 -13.58 -1.88
CA PHE A 288 5.23 -12.79 -0.82
C PHE A 288 3.72 -12.94 -0.89
N GLU A 289 3.12 -12.81 -2.07
CA GLU A 289 1.69 -12.97 -2.27
C GLU A 289 1.20 -14.34 -1.79
N GLN A 290 1.90 -15.41 -2.13
CA GLN A 290 1.56 -16.77 -1.69
C GLN A 290 1.58 -16.89 -0.16
N GLN A 291 2.63 -16.39 0.49
CA GLN A 291 2.75 -16.39 1.94
C GLN A 291 1.63 -15.57 2.59
N GLU A 292 1.37 -14.36 2.09
CA GLU A 292 0.34 -13.46 2.58
C GLU A 292 -1.07 -14.00 2.40
N ASP A 293 -1.34 -14.69 1.29
CA ASP A 293 -2.62 -15.35 1.04
C ASP A 293 -2.88 -16.49 2.03
N LEU A 294 -1.85 -17.27 2.39
CA LEU A 294 -1.95 -18.31 3.43
C LEU A 294 -2.32 -17.70 4.80
N LEU A 295 -1.64 -16.62 5.19
CA LEU A 295 -1.90 -15.93 6.45
C LEU A 295 -3.31 -15.31 6.48
N ALA A 296 -3.68 -14.63 5.39
CA ALA A 296 -4.97 -13.99 5.26
C ALA A 296 -6.13 -15.00 5.28
N GLU A 297 -6.02 -16.10 4.54
CA GLU A 297 -7.06 -17.14 4.52
C GLU A 297 -7.21 -17.83 5.88
N ARG A 298 -6.12 -18.02 6.61
CA ARG A 298 -6.17 -18.57 7.97
C ARG A 298 -7.00 -17.70 8.92
N LEU A 299 -6.78 -16.36 8.90
CA LEU A 299 -7.57 -15.44 9.70
C LEU A 299 -9.01 -15.31 9.20
N LEU A 300 -9.21 -15.14 7.89
CA LEU A 300 -10.54 -15.01 7.28
C LEU A 300 -11.41 -16.25 7.53
N SER A 301 -10.83 -17.45 7.45
CA SER A 301 -11.54 -18.69 7.74
C SER A 301 -12.08 -18.71 9.17
N PHE A 302 -11.29 -18.26 10.15
CA PHE A 302 -11.72 -18.11 11.54
C PHE A 302 -12.85 -17.05 11.65
N LEU A 303 -12.65 -15.86 11.09
CA LEU A 303 -13.65 -14.79 11.19
C LEU A 303 -14.99 -15.18 10.56
N ARG A 304 -14.97 -15.89 9.42
CA ARG A 304 -16.19 -16.42 8.78
C ARG A 304 -16.92 -17.46 9.64
N SER A 305 -16.24 -18.15 10.53
CA SER A 305 -16.86 -19.13 11.44
C SER A 305 -17.65 -18.49 12.59
N LYS A 306 -17.48 -17.17 12.82
CA LYS A 306 -18.11 -16.41 13.91
C LYS A 306 -19.34 -15.68 13.43
N ARG A 307 -20.51 -15.95 14.02
CA ARG A 307 -21.82 -15.37 13.59
C ARG A 307 -21.94 -13.88 13.91
N ASN A 308 -21.25 -13.42 14.94
CA ASN A 308 -21.29 -12.03 15.41
C ASN A 308 -20.15 -11.16 14.83
N VAL A 309 -19.37 -11.68 13.88
CA VAL A 309 -18.31 -10.94 13.18
C VAL A 309 -18.80 -10.51 11.80
N ARG A 310 -18.61 -9.23 11.50
CA ARG A 310 -18.76 -8.69 10.13
C ARG A 310 -17.37 -8.37 9.58
N ILE A 311 -16.94 -9.06 8.53
CA ILE A 311 -15.72 -8.74 7.78
C ILE A 311 -15.99 -7.52 6.91
N ILE A 312 -15.12 -6.50 6.99
CA ILE A 312 -15.21 -5.25 6.22
C ILE A 312 -14.24 -5.34 5.05
N GLY A 313 -14.74 -5.75 3.90
CA GLY A 313 -14.00 -6.07 2.68
C GLY A 313 -14.28 -7.48 2.18
N LEU A 314 -13.49 -7.93 1.20
CA LEU A 314 -13.67 -9.26 0.61
C LEU A 314 -13.41 -10.37 1.65
N PRO A 315 -14.31 -11.36 1.78
CA PRO A 315 -14.18 -12.39 2.81
C PRO A 315 -13.23 -13.55 2.43
N THR A 316 -12.60 -13.51 1.25
CA THR A 316 -11.71 -14.57 0.74
C THR A 316 -10.54 -13.96 -0.03
N VAL A 317 -9.43 -14.72 -0.17
CA VAL A 317 -8.25 -14.32 -0.96
C VAL A 317 -8.36 -14.63 -2.45
N ARG A 318 -9.49 -15.20 -2.91
CA ARG A 318 -9.64 -15.67 -4.30
C ARG A 318 -9.50 -14.53 -5.31
N GLY A 319 -8.77 -14.80 -6.42
CA GLY A 319 -8.70 -13.94 -7.59
C GLY A 319 -7.78 -12.73 -7.43
N ARG A 320 -6.83 -12.75 -6.49
CA ARG A 320 -5.83 -11.66 -6.27
C ARG A 320 -6.45 -10.26 -6.03
N ARG A 321 -7.71 -10.22 -5.60
CA ARG A 321 -8.49 -8.99 -5.45
C ARG A 321 -8.36 -8.36 -4.07
N ARG A 322 -7.53 -8.94 -3.18
CA ARG A 322 -7.28 -8.39 -1.85
C ARG A 322 -5.82 -8.51 -1.42
N LEU A 323 -5.45 -7.63 -0.52
CA LEU A 323 -4.20 -7.63 0.23
C LEU A 323 -4.41 -8.28 1.61
N PRO A 324 -3.32 -8.62 2.35
CA PRO A 324 -3.39 -9.22 3.68
C PRO A 324 -3.80 -8.22 4.79
N THR A 325 -4.51 -7.16 4.43
CA THR A 325 -5.14 -6.21 5.35
C THR A 325 -6.58 -6.61 5.56
N ILE A 326 -6.93 -7.00 6.78
CA ILE A 326 -8.24 -7.53 7.14
C ILE A 326 -8.85 -6.65 8.23
N SER A 327 -9.98 -6.04 7.91
CA SER A 327 -10.78 -5.27 8.86
C SER A 327 -12.07 -6.01 9.21
N PHE A 328 -12.50 -5.90 10.45
CA PHE A 328 -13.74 -6.51 10.91
C PHE A 328 -14.31 -5.76 12.11
N THR A 329 -15.58 -6.01 12.40
CA THR A 329 -16.26 -5.58 13.61
C THR A 329 -16.91 -6.77 14.30
N VAL A 330 -17.14 -6.63 15.62
CA VAL A 330 -17.82 -7.65 16.44
C VAL A 330 -19.11 -7.04 16.98
N SER A 331 -20.25 -7.66 16.71
CA SER A 331 -21.55 -7.14 17.17
C SER A 331 -21.60 -7.08 18.70
N GLY A 332 -22.01 -5.92 19.23
CA GLY A 332 -22.10 -5.67 20.67
C GLY A 332 -20.77 -5.36 21.37
N GLN A 333 -19.66 -5.20 20.63
CA GLN A 333 -18.36 -4.82 21.18
C GLN A 333 -17.80 -3.61 20.45
N LEU A 334 -17.11 -2.71 21.18
CA LEU A 334 -16.32 -1.65 20.56
C LEU A 334 -15.02 -2.23 19.97
N SER A 335 -14.58 -1.69 18.83
CA SER A 335 -13.33 -2.13 18.19
C SER A 335 -12.12 -1.92 19.11
N GLU A 336 -12.15 -0.89 19.95
CA GLU A 336 -11.14 -0.63 20.97
C GLU A 336 -11.05 -1.78 22.00
N ASP A 337 -12.18 -2.29 22.48
CA ASP A 337 -12.19 -3.36 23.49
C ASP A 337 -11.59 -4.67 22.96
N VAL A 338 -11.84 -4.95 21.67
CA VAL A 338 -11.24 -6.11 20.99
C VAL A 338 -9.71 -6.00 20.91
N VAL A 339 -9.15 -4.79 20.73
CA VAL A 339 -7.71 -4.58 20.57
C VAL A 339 -6.98 -4.41 21.89
N ARG A 340 -7.56 -3.66 22.83
CA ARG A 340 -6.92 -3.23 24.09
C ARG A 340 -6.25 -4.34 24.90
N HIS A 341 -6.79 -5.54 24.87
CA HIS A 341 -6.23 -6.70 25.57
C HIS A 341 -5.19 -7.46 24.74
N GLY A 342 -5.13 -7.23 23.42
CA GLY A 342 -4.19 -7.91 22.51
C GLY A 342 -2.73 -7.65 22.87
N ASP A 343 -2.43 -6.44 23.33
CA ASP A 343 -1.06 -6.06 23.74
C ASP A 343 -0.50 -6.99 24.85
N ARG A 344 -1.35 -7.43 25.79
CA ARG A 344 -0.93 -8.37 26.87
C ARG A 344 -0.58 -9.77 26.36
N PHE A 345 -0.97 -10.07 25.11
CA PHE A 345 -0.68 -11.33 24.43
C PHE A 345 0.41 -11.16 23.37
N GLY A 346 1.10 -9.99 23.33
CA GLY A 346 2.13 -9.68 22.35
C GLY A 346 1.57 -9.59 20.92
N LEU A 347 0.34 -9.07 20.76
CA LEU A 347 -0.35 -8.95 19.46
C LEU A 347 -0.45 -7.47 19.08
N GLY A 348 0.30 -7.06 18.09
CA GLY A 348 0.30 -5.68 17.59
C GLY A 348 -0.78 -5.44 16.55
N ILE A 349 -2.06 -5.48 16.94
CA ILE A 349 -3.23 -5.13 16.11
C ILE A 349 -3.74 -3.73 16.45
N ARG A 350 -4.57 -3.12 15.60
CA ARG A 350 -5.08 -1.76 15.81
C ARG A 350 -6.59 -1.65 15.55
N PHE A 351 -7.19 -0.53 15.99
CA PHE A 351 -8.57 -0.16 15.73
C PHE A 351 -8.66 1.31 15.32
N GLY A 352 -9.78 1.68 14.70
CA GLY A 352 -10.07 3.07 14.33
C GLY A 352 -10.58 3.21 12.89
N ASP A 353 -10.49 4.43 12.39
CA ASP A 353 -10.85 4.79 11.02
C ASP A 353 -9.69 4.72 10.01
N PHE A 354 -8.46 4.68 10.52
CA PHE A 354 -7.22 4.58 9.73
C PHE A 354 -7.08 5.66 8.66
N ASP A 355 -7.42 6.89 9.02
CA ASP A 355 -7.45 8.05 8.12
C ASP A 355 -8.38 7.85 6.90
N ALA A 356 -9.42 7.03 7.03
CA ALA A 356 -10.49 6.84 6.05
C ALA A 356 -11.88 7.13 6.67
N PRO A 357 -12.07 8.32 7.30
CA PRO A 357 -13.30 8.63 8.04
C PRO A 357 -14.55 8.61 7.16
N ARG A 358 -14.42 8.97 5.87
CA ARG A 358 -15.54 8.92 4.92
C ARG A 358 -16.04 7.50 4.70
N LEU A 359 -15.13 6.54 4.57
CA LEU A 359 -15.46 5.12 4.45
C LEU A 359 -16.17 4.62 5.73
N ILE A 360 -15.63 4.95 6.90
CA ILE A 360 -16.20 4.53 8.19
C ILE A 360 -17.60 5.10 8.35
N GLN A 361 -17.80 6.37 8.01
CA GLN A 361 -19.11 7.04 8.03
C GLN A 361 -20.08 6.40 7.01
N ALA A 362 -19.63 6.19 5.76
CA ALA A 362 -20.45 5.57 4.71
C ALA A 362 -20.95 4.18 5.10
N LEU A 363 -20.17 3.42 5.89
CA LEU A 363 -20.51 2.08 6.35
C LEU A 363 -21.24 2.06 7.72
N GLY A 364 -21.42 3.24 8.38
CA GLY A 364 -22.08 3.36 9.67
C GLY A 364 -21.31 2.72 10.82
N LEU A 365 -19.97 2.75 10.77
CA LEU A 365 -19.08 2.07 11.72
C LEU A 365 -18.54 3.00 12.82
N GLU A 366 -18.92 4.27 12.83
CA GLU A 366 -18.49 5.26 13.83
C GLU A 366 -18.92 4.87 15.25
N VAL A 367 -20.11 4.30 15.39
CA VAL A 367 -20.68 3.88 16.68
C VAL A 367 -19.84 2.76 17.32
N GLN A 368 -19.13 1.97 16.51
CA GLN A 368 -18.26 0.89 16.97
C GLN A 368 -16.81 1.36 17.20
N GLY A 369 -16.51 2.65 17.01
CA GLY A 369 -15.15 3.19 17.08
C GLY A 369 -14.30 2.81 15.87
N GLY A 370 -14.92 2.70 14.67
CA GLY A 370 -14.28 2.22 13.45
C GLY A 370 -14.20 0.69 13.38
N VAL A 371 -13.10 0.16 12.88
CA VAL A 371 -12.88 -1.27 12.68
C VAL A 371 -11.68 -1.77 13.49
N VAL A 372 -11.66 -3.07 13.81
CA VAL A 372 -10.42 -3.77 14.16
C VAL A 372 -9.69 -4.07 12.85
N ARG A 373 -8.41 -3.69 12.76
CA ARG A 373 -7.57 -3.97 11.59
C ARG A 373 -6.39 -4.85 11.95
N VAL A 374 -6.23 -5.93 11.21
CA VAL A 374 -5.08 -6.81 11.19
C VAL A 374 -4.44 -6.71 9.83
N SER A 375 -3.19 -6.33 9.76
CA SER A 375 -2.45 -6.24 8.50
C SER A 375 -1.12 -6.98 8.61
N MET A 376 -0.98 -7.99 7.79
CA MET A 376 0.17 -8.89 7.74
C MET A 376 1.13 -8.45 6.62
N ALA A 377 2.34 -8.96 6.67
CA ALA A 377 3.30 -8.91 5.58
C ALA A 377 3.97 -10.29 5.43
N HIS A 378 4.70 -10.49 4.35
CA HIS A 378 5.34 -11.75 4.00
C HIS A 378 6.26 -12.35 5.08
N TYR A 379 6.77 -11.54 6.01
CA TYR A 379 7.60 -12.00 7.13
C TYR A 379 6.82 -12.52 8.34
N ASN A 380 5.48 -12.36 8.35
CA ASN A 380 4.65 -12.95 9.40
C ASN A 380 4.55 -14.48 9.23
N THR A 381 4.24 -15.17 10.32
CA THR A 381 4.15 -16.63 10.37
C THR A 381 2.74 -17.10 10.67
N LEU A 382 2.42 -18.35 10.29
CA LEU A 382 1.15 -18.98 10.66
C LEU A 382 1.01 -19.09 12.19
N ASP A 383 2.09 -19.31 12.94
CA ASP A 383 2.07 -19.36 14.41
C ASP A 383 1.64 -18.02 15.02
N GLU A 384 2.07 -16.89 14.44
CA GLU A 384 1.63 -15.56 14.85
C GLU A 384 0.12 -15.38 14.61
N ILE A 385 -0.39 -15.85 13.46
CA ILE A 385 -1.82 -15.81 13.16
C ILE A 385 -2.62 -16.77 14.03
N ASP A 386 -2.12 -17.96 14.31
CA ASP A 386 -2.77 -18.90 15.21
C ASP A 386 -2.79 -18.38 16.66
N ARG A 387 -1.78 -17.63 17.09
CA ARG A 387 -1.79 -16.91 18.37
C ARG A 387 -2.89 -15.85 18.41
N LEU A 388 -3.03 -15.06 17.35
CA LEU A 388 -4.11 -14.10 17.20
C LEU A 388 -5.49 -14.80 17.20
N VAL A 389 -5.66 -15.87 16.43
CA VAL A 389 -6.91 -16.63 16.37
C VAL A 389 -7.30 -17.17 17.75
N ARG A 390 -6.36 -17.75 18.51
CA ARG A 390 -6.62 -18.21 19.89
C ARG A 390 -7.03 -17.07 20.83
N TYR A 391 -6.45 -15.89 20.65
CA TYR A 391 -6.85 -14.70 21.40
C TYR A 391 -8.26 -14.28 21.05
N LEU A 392 -8.55 -14.09 19.75
CA LEU A 392 -9.86 -13.67 19.28
C LEU A 392 -10.97 -14.68 19.64
N ASP A 393 -10.66 -15.98 19.62
CA ASP A 393 -11.62 -17.04 19.97
C ASP A 393 -12.09 -16.95 21.44
N ARG A 394 -11.28 -16.41 22.34
CA ARG A 394 -11.62 -16.20 23.75
C ARG A 394 -12.51 -14.98 23.99
N ILE A 395 -12.43 -13.98 23.12
CA ILE A 395 -13.12 -12.70 23.33
C ILE A 395 -14.32 -12.52 22.40
N ILE A 396 -14.37 -13.22 21.29
CA ILE A 396 -15.49 -13.27 20.35
C ILE A 396 -16.34 -14.51 20.68
N THR A 397 -17.33 -14.31 21.51
CA THR A 397 -18.25 -15.39 21.95
C THR A 397 -19.36 -15.64 20.95
#